data_50fc5e4a92383d615cbb66d042f2b3fd
#
_entry.id   50fc5e4a92383d615cbb66d042f2b3fd
#
_cell.length_a   1.000
_cell.length_b   1.000
_cell.length_c   1.000
_cell.angle_alpha   90.00
_cell.angle_beta   90.00
_cell.angle_gamma   90.00
#
_symmetry.space_group_name_H-M   'P 1'
#
loop_
_entity.id
_entity.type
_entity.pdbx_description
1 polymer ?
#
loop_
_entity_poly.entity_id
_entity_poly.type
_entity_poly.pdbx_seq_one_letter_code
_entity_poly.pdbx_strand_id
1 'polypeptide(L)'
;MEKSVAFWTEFLSEVPENMTLCLENVMEPSPQIPVDIVRQVNDPRLRLCLDVGHANAELSRTPVMDWVEACRPYLRHLHLHNNAGGWDLHDPLTKGTVPMGELLRWLESEPHLTYTLETLQAEENVRWLTEEGFLKP
;
A
#
# COMPACT_ATOMS: atom_id res chain seq x y z
N MET A 1 4.06 -17.40 9.71
CA MET A 1 2.77 -16.92 10.25
C MET A 1 2.79 -16.80 11.77
N GLU A 2 2.83 -17.87 12.56
CA GLU A 2 2.81 -17.83 14.03
C GLU A 2 3.85 -16.88 14.66
N LYS A 3 5.11 -16.92 14.19
CA LYS A 3 6.17 -16.03 14.68
C LYS A 3 5.88 -14.55 14.41
N SER A 4 5.31 -14.23 13.26
CA SER A 4 4.96 -12.84 12.92
C SER A 4 3.80 -12.35 13.77
N VAL A 5 2.79 -13.18 14.00
CA VAL A 5 1.66 -12.86 14.87
C VAL A 5 2.12 -12.65 16.30
N ALA A 6 2.95 -13.55 16.84
CA ALA A 6 3.50 -13.41 18.18
C ALA A 6 4.34 -12.14 18.35
N PHE A 7 5.22 -11.84 17.37
CA PHE A 7 6.03 -10.63 17.35
C PHE A 7 5.16 -9.36 17.40
N TRP A 8 4.18 -9.25 16.50
CA TRP A 8 3.34 -8.05 16.45
C TRP A 8 2.46 -7.90 17.69
N THR A 9 1.96 -9.01 18.26
CA THR A 9 1.20 -8.99 19.50
C THR A 9 2.04 -8.49 20.68
N GLU A 10 3.27 -8.98 20.82
CA GLU A 10 4.21 -8.52 21.84
C GLU A 10 4.60 -7.06 21.61
N PHE A 11 5.00 -6.69 20.38
CA PHE A 11 5.43 -5.34 20.06
C PHE A 11 4.34 -4.29 20.36
N LEU A 12 3.09 -4.60 20.04
CA LEU A 12 1.95 -3.71 20.29
C LEU A 12 1.68 -3.46 21.78
N SER A 13 2.14 -4.35 22.67
CA SER A 13 2.03 -4.11 24.11
C SER A 13 2.88 -2.94 24.60
N GLU A 14 3.94 -2.59 23.84
CA GLU A 14 4.85 -1.48 24.14
C GLU A 14 4.49 -0.19 23.34
N VAL A 15 3.56 -0.29 22.38
CA VAL A 15 3.15 0.84 21.52
C VAL A 15 2.04 1.65 22.19
N PRO A 16 2.14 2.99 22.23
CA PRO A 16 1.08 3.86 22.76
C PRO A 16 -0.29 3.60 22.11
N GLU A 17 -1.37 3.66 22.87
CA GLU A 17 -2.72 3.37 22.41
C GLU A 17 -3.21 4.26 21.27
N ASN A 18 -2.69 5.48 21.16
CA ASN A 18 -3.03 6.44 20.13
C ASN A 18 -2.17 6.33 18.85
N MET A 19 -1.29 5.34 18.77
CA MET A 19 -0.43 5.11 17.60
C MET A 19 -1.02 4.01 16.70
N THR A 20 -0.95 4.23 15.40
CA THR A 20 -1.27 3.21 14.38
C THR A 20 0.03 2.78 13.70
N LEU A 21 0.24 1.49 13.60
CA LEU A 21 1.33 0.89 12.84
C LEU A 21 0.76 0.33 11.53
N CYS A 22 1.47 0.55 10.45
CA CYS A 22 1.09 0.03 9.14
C CYS A 22 2.13 -0.99 8.68
N LEU A 23 1.72 -2.24 8.56
CA LEU A 23 2.53 -3.33 8.01
C LEU A 23 2.53 -3.21 6.49
N GLU A 24 3.71 -3.06 5.91
CA GLU A 24 3.93 -2.92 4.48
C GLU A 24 4.20 -4.27 3.81
N ASN A 25 3.68 -4.45 2.58
CA ASN A 25 4.08 -5.54 1.70
C ASN A 25 5.39 -5.19 0.99
N VAL A 26 6.33 -6.12 0.96
CA VAL A 26 7.64 -5.92 0.29
C VAL A 26 7.89 -6.98 -0.78
N MET A 27 7.90 -8.25 -0.38
CA MET A 27 8.28 -9.37 -1.26
C MET A 27 7.26 -10.51 -1.24
N GLU A 28 6.07 -10.28 -0.74
CA GLU A 28 5.03 -11.29 -0.69
C GLU A 28 4.43 -11.53 -2.08
N PRO A 29 4.23 -12.80 -2.46
CA PRO A 29 3.67 -13.12 -3.77
C PRO A 29 2.16 -12.84 -3.87
N SER A 30 1.51 -12.60 -2.72
CA SER A 30 0.07 -12.33 -2.64
C SER A 30 -0.30 -11.59 -1.35
N PRO A 31 -1.46 -10.92 -1.29
CA PRO A 31 -1.92 -10.19 -0.12
C PRO A 31 -2.24 -11.07 1.09
N GLN A 32 -2.35 -12.39 0.90
CA GLN A 32 -2.79 -13.30 1.95
C GLN A 32 -1.91 -13.26 3.20
N ILE A 33 -0.59 -13.12 3.04
CA ILE A 33 0.36 -13.13 4.17
C ILE A 33 0.16 -11.90 5.07
N PRO A 34 0.27 -10.66 4.58
CA PRO A 34 0.09 -9.48 5.43
C PRO A 34 -1.35 -9.35 5.96
N VAL A 35 -2.36 -9.68 5.15
CA VAL A 35 -3.76 -9.70 5.57
C VAL A 35 -3.99 -10.68 6.73
N ASP A 36 -3.47 -11.90 6.63
CA ASP A 36 -3.63 -12.91 7.68
C ASP A 36 -2.88 -12.53 8.97
N ILE A 37 -1.73 -11.85 8.88
CA ILE A 37 -1.02 -11.34 10.06
C ILE A 37 -1.92 -10.34 10.80
N VAL A 38 -2.38 -9.31 10.11
CA VAL A 38 -3.20 -8.25 10.74
C VAL A 38 -4.50 -8.83 11.29
N ARG A 39 -5.15 -9.71 10.55
CA ARG A 39 -6.38 -10.39 10.97
C ARG A 39 -6.18 -11.23 12.23
N GLN A 40 -5.07 -11.97 12.34
CA GLN A 40 -4.81 -12.86 13.48
C GLN A 40 -4.31 -12.09 14.72
N VAL A 41 -3.53 -11.04 14.53
CA VAL A 41 -3.16 -10.13 15.64
C VAL A 41 -4.39 -9.46 16.22
N ASN A 42 -5.35 -9.09 15.38
CA ASN A 42 -6.65 -8.54 15.76
C ASN A 42 -6.57 -7.33 16.72
N ASP A 43 -5.57 -6.47 16.53
CA ASP A 43 -5.42 -5.21 17.25
C ASP A 43 -5.75 -4.04 16.30
N PRO A 44 -6.64 -3.10 16.70
CA PRO A 44 -7.02 -1.98 15.86
C PRO A 44 -5.86 -1.02 15.51
N ARG A 45 -4.76 -1.09 16.22
CA ARG A 45 -3.56 -0.29 15.96
C ARG A 45 -2.67 -0.89 14.88
N LEU A 46 -2.82 -2.18 14.53
CA LEU A 46 -2.09 -2.79 13.40
C LEU A 46 -2.97 -2.74 12.15
N ARG A 47 -2.48 -2.06 11.14
CA ARG A 47 -3.13 -1.87 9.85
C ARG A 47 -2.17 -2.27 8.72
N LEU A 48 -2.63 -2.14 7.47
CA LEU A 48 -1.80 -2.37 6.30
C LEU A 48 -1.39 -1.04 5.66
N CYS A 49 -0.15 -0.99 5.22
CA CYS A 49 0.33 -0.12 4.17
C CYS A 49 0.45 -0.96 2.89
N LEU A 50 -0.23 -0.59 1.83
CA LEU A 50 -0.06 -1.23 0.54
C LEU A 50 0.89 -0.41 -0.31
N ASP A 51 2.08 -0.95 -0.55
CA ASP A 51 2.96 -0.46 -1.59
C ASP A 51 2.54 -1.09 -2.93
N VAL A 52 2.07 -0.24 -3.83
CA VAL A 52 1.51 -0.71 -5.11
C VAL A 52 2.58 -1.06 -6.14
N GLY A 53 3.77 -0.50 -6.02
CA GLY A 53 4.91 -0.87 -6.84
C GLY A 53 5.45 -2.23 -6.46
N HIS A 54 5.58 -2.54 -5.17
CA HIS A 54 5.91 -3.87 -4.67
C HIS A 54 4.86 -4.91 -5.10
N ALA A 55 3.57 -4.55 -5.03
CA ALA A 55 2.49 -5.41 -5.50
C ALA A 55 2.51 -5.65 -7.02
N ASN A 56 3.18 -4.81 -7.80
CA ASN A 56 3.38 -4.93 -9.25
C ASN A 56 4.73 -5.54 -9.65
N ALA A 57 5.67 -5.70 -8.71
CA ALA A 57 7.01 -6.20 -8.98
C ALA A 57 7.03 -7.71 -9.26
N GLU A 58 8.17 -8.23 -9.79
CA GLU A 58 8.34 -9.59 -10.30
C GLU A 58 7.88 -10.71 -9.35
N LEU A 59 8.02 -10.52 -8.05
CA LEU A 59 7.65 -11.54 -7.06
C LEU A 59 6.15 -11.64 -6.83
N SER A 60 5.40 -10.58 -7.08
CA SER A 60 3.95 -10.61 -6.98
C SER A 60 3.33 -11.47 -8.09
N ARG A 61 2.37 -12.28 -7.71
CA ARG A 61 1.60 -13.13 -8.64
C ARG A 61 0.12 -12.77 -8.67
N THR A 62 -0.20 -11.63 -8.08
CA THR A 62 -1.56 -11.14 -7.90
C THR A 62 -1.67 -9.76 -8.53
N PRO A 63 -2.67 -9.48 -9.35
CA PRO A 63 -2.91 -8.15 -9.91
C PRO A 63 -3.02 -7.08 -8.82
N VAL A 64 -2.54 -5.86 -9.09
CA VAL A 64 -2.52 -4.77 -8.10
C VAL A 64 -3.91 -4.47 -7.53
N MET A 65 -4.95 -4.45 -8.36
CA MET A 65 -6.31 -4.18 -7.88
C MET A 65 -6.87 -5.31 -7.00
N ASP A 66 -6.43 -6.55 -7.20
CA ASP A 66 -6.78 -7.67 -6.32
C ASP A 66 -6.07 -7.54 -4.96
N TRP A 67 -4.83 -7.00 -4.94
CA TRP A 67 -4.16 -6.60 -3.71
C TRP A 67 -4.96 -5.53 -2.95
N VAL A 68 -5.40 -4.50 -3.67
CA VAL A 68 -6.20 -3.39 -3.11
C VAL A 68 -7.45 -3.93 -2.43
N GLU A 69 -8.24 -4.75 -3.12
CA GLU A 69 -9.48 -5.30 -2.59
C GLU A 69 -9.24 -6.25 -1.40
N ALA A 70 -8.21 -7.08 -1.46
CA ALA A 70 -7.88 -7.98 -0.36
C ALA A 70 -7.40 -7.23 0.90
N CYS A 71 -6.62 -6.17 0.72
CA CYS A 71 -6.11 -5.34 1.83
C CYS A 71 -7.16 -4.38 2.40
N ARG A 72 -8.18 -4.00 1.62
CA ARG A 72 -9.18 -2.98 1.93
C ARG A 72 -9.71 -2.99 3.38
N PRO A 73 -10.09 -4.13 3.99
CA PRO A 73 -10.64 -4.15 5.35
C PRO A 73 -9.64 -3.67 6.43
N TYR A 74 -8.35 -3.72 6.14
CA TYR A 74 -7.26 -3.40 7.06
C TYR A 74 -6.38 -2.25 6.59
N LEU A 75 -6.63 -1.74 5.38
CA LEU A 75 -5.81 -0.72 4.74
C LEU A 75 -5.92 0.62 5.48
N ARG A 76 -4.79 1.30 5.64
CA ARG A 76 -4.71 2.62 6.25
C ARG A 76 -3.85 3.60 5.46
N HIS A 77 -2.85 3.07 4.77
CA HIS A 77 -1.90 3.87 4.01
C HIS A 77 -1.50 3.17 2.72
N LEU A 78 -1.09 3.94 1.71
CA LEU A 78 -0.52 3.41 0.47
C LEU A 78 0.79 4.13 0.17
N HIS A 79 1.73 3.39 -0.41
CA HIS A 79 2.87 3.95 -1.12
C HIS A 79 2.58 3.89 -2.62
N LEU A 80 2.73 5.03 -3.30
CA LEU A 80 2.42 5.17 -4.71
C LEU A 80 3.68 5.46 -5.51
N HIS A 81 4.06 4.51 -6.32
CA HIS A 81 5.05 4.62 -7.39
C HIS A 81 4.73 3.59 -8.47
N ASN A 82 5.46 3.60 -9.57
CA ASN A 82 5.19 2.69 -10.68
C ASN A 82 6.44 1.88 -11.06
N ASN A 83 6.25 0.82 -11.78
CA ASN A 83 7.27 0.02 -12.46
C ASN A 83 6.64 -0.78 -13.60
N ALA A 84 7.44 -1.47 -14.38
CA ALA A 84 6.98 -2.22 -15.54
C ALA A 84 6.70 -3.72 -15.26
N GLY A 85 6.45 -4.09 -14.00
CA GLY A 85 6.17 -5.48 -13.59
C GLY A 85 7.44 -6.34 -13.39
N GLY A 86 8.62 -5.70 -13.36
CA GLY A 86 9.91 -6.35 -13.11
C GLY A 86 10.52 -5.86 -11.80
N TRP A 87 11.66 -5.14 -11.92
CA TRP A 87 12.32 -4.53 -10.78
C TRP A 87 11.48 -3.42 -10.17
N ASP A 88 11.61 -3.28 -8.87
CA ASP A 88 11.02 -2.18 -8.12
C ASP A 88 11.82 -0.89 -8.35
N LEU A 89 11.39 -0.10 -9.34
CA LEU A 89 12.15 1.04 -9.86
C LEU A 89 11.76 2.40 -9.27
N HIS A 90 10.66 2.47 -8.52
CA HIS A 90 10.10 3.74 -8.02
C HIS A 90 9.93 4.78 -9.13
N ASP A 91 9.49 4.34 -10.31
CA ASP A 91 9.22 5.19 -11.47
C ASP A 91 8.05 6.16 -11.19
N PRO A 92 7.93 7.27 -11.95
CA PRO A 92 6.77 8.16 -11.89
C PRO A 92 5.44 7.44 -12.06
N LEU A 93 4.37 7.97 -11.47
CA LEU A 93 3.03 7.38 -11.51
C LEU A 93 2.55 7.08 -12.93
N THR A 94 3.01 7.87 -13.91
CA THR A 94 2.66 7.75 -15.33
C THR A 94 3.48 6.70 -16.09
N LYS A 95 4.53 6.15 -15.48
CA LYS A 95 5.51 5.30 -16.17
C LYS A 95 5.54 3.89 -15.57
N GLY A 96 4.78 2.98 -16.12
CA GLY A 96 4.76 1.57 -15.71
C GLY A 96 3.43 0.90 -16.01
N THR A 97 3.19 -0.23 -15.33
CA THR A 97 2.02 -1.09 -15.56
C THR A 97 1.03 -1.11 -14.39
N VAL A 98 1.32 -0.43 -13.28
CA VAL A 98 0.31 -0.19 -12.23
C VAL A 98 -0.85 0.60 -12.83
N PRO A 99 -2.11 0.16 -12.68
CA PRO A 99 -3.28 0.84 -13.23
C PRO A 99 -3.64 2.10 -12.41
N MET A 100 -2.72 3.07 -12.39
CA MET A 100 -2.72 4.20 -11.46
C MET A 100 -4.00 5.03 -11.52
N GLY A 101 -4.53 5.27 -12.72
CA GLY A 101 -5.79 6.01 -12.87
C GLY A 101 -7.01 5.28 -12.28
N GLU A 102 -7.05 3.95 -12.32
CA GLU A 102 -8.08 3.14 -11.69
C GLU A 102 -7.94 3.16 -10.16
N LEU A 103 -6.71 2.97 -9.69
CA LEU A 103 -6.37 3.02 -8.26
C LEU A 103 -6.74 4.37 -7.64
N LEU A 104 -6.39 5.47 -8.29
CA LEU A 104 -6.69 6.82 -7.76
C LEU A 104 -8.18 7.10 -7.71
N ARG A 105 -8.95 6.67 -8.71
CA ARG A 105 -10.43 6.75 -8.66
C ARG A 105 -11.02 5.91 -7.54
N TRP A 106 -10.44 4.74 -7.29
CA TRP A 106 -10.83 3.92 -6.15
C TRP A 106 -10.53 4.64 -4.83
N LEU A 107 -9.34 5.27 -4.69
CA LEU A 107 -8.97 6.04 -3.49
C LEU A 107 -9.92 7.21 -3.19
N GLU A 108 -10.53 7.84 -4.20
CA GLU A 108 -11.54 8.88 -4.00
C GLU A 108 -12.76 8.37 -3.21
N SER A 109 -13.08 7.07 -3.31
CA SER A 109 -14.16 6.43 -2.54
C SER A 109 -13.78 6.07 -1.11
N GLU A 110 -12.50 6.21 -0.73
CA GLU A 110 -11.93 5.81 0.55
C GLU A 110 -11.25 7.00 1.26
N PRO A 111 -12.00 8.05 1.65
CA PRO A 111 -11.44 9.32 2.12
C PRO A 111 -10.66 9.24 3.44
N HIS A 112 -10.71 8.09 4.12
CA HIS A 112 -9.96 7.83 5.35
C HIS A 112 -8.54 7.33 5.09
N LEU A 113 -8.23 6.95 3.85
CA LEU A 113 -6.90 6.49 3.47
C LEU A 113 -5.97 7.67 3.18
N THR A 114 -4.70 7.48 3.48
CA THR A 114 -3.64 8.42 3.13
C THR A 114 -2.65 7.73 2.20
N TYR A 115 -1.85 8.50 1.48
CA TYR A 115 -0.81 7.94 0.62
C TYR A 115 0.44 8.82 0.58
N THR A 116 1.56 8.18 0.30
CA THR A 116 2.86 8.82 0.05
C THR A 116 3.28 8.56 -1.39
N LEU A 117 3.84 9.56 -2.05
CA LEU A 117 4.51 9.39 -3.34
C LEU A 117 5.96 8.93 -3.08
N GLU A 118 6.26 7.69 -3.40
CA GLU A 118 7.61 7.12 -3.24
C GLU A 118 8.39 7.12 -4.56
N THR A 119 8.59 8.29 -5.11
CA THR A 119 9.31 8.50 -6.37
C THR A 119 10.19 9.73 -6.31
N LEU A 120 11.30 9.71 -7.02
CA LEU A 120 12.22 10.84 -7.10
C LEU A 120 11.66 12.02 -7.93
N GLN A 121 10.61 11.78 -8.74
CA GLN A 121 9.98 12.77 -9.62
C GLN A 121 8.72 13.37 -8.98
N ALA A 122 8.83 13.82 -7.73
CA ALA A 122 7.68 14.33 -6.97
C ALA A 122 6.94 15.48 -7.68
N GLU A 123 7.66 16.44 -8.27
CA GLU A 123 7.06 17.59 -8.98
C GLU A 123 6.26 17.15 -10.22
N GLU A 124 6.77 16.18 -10.98
CA GLU A 124 6.10 15.62 -12.15
C GLU A 124 4.79 14.93 -11.73
N ASN A 125 4.84 14.13 -10.69
CA ASN A 125 3.67 13.41 -10.19
C ASN A 125 2.61 14.35 -9.63
N VAL A 126 2.99 15.37 -8.85
CA VAL A 126 2.07 16.37 -8.33
C VAL A 126 1.39 17.13 -9.46
N ARG A 127 2.15 17.52 -10.50
CA ARG A 127 1.60 18.16 -11.69
C ARG A 127 0.57 17.27 -12.37
N TRP A 128 0.93 16.02 -12.68
CA TRP A 128 0.01 15.07 -13.31
C TRP A 128 -1.25 14.83 -12.47
N LEU A 129 -1.12 14.61 -11.16
CA LEU A 129 -2.26 14.43 -10.26
C LEU A 129 -3.20 15.64 -10.25
N THR A 130 -2.63 16.85 -10.38
CA THR A 130 -3.41 18.11 -10.44
C THR A 130 -4.12 18.25 -11.78
N GLU A 131 -3.44 17.97 -12.89
CA GLU A 131 -4.00 18.02 -14.25
C GLU A 131 -5.14 17.01 -14.44
N GLU A 132 -5.02 15.82 -13.87
CA GLU A 132 -6.05 14.77 -13.89
C GLU A 132 -7.18 15.00 -12.86
N GLY A 133 -7.06 16.00 -11.99
CA GLY A 133 -8.07 16.36 -11.00
C GLY A 133 -8.08 15.54 -9.71
N PHE A 134 -7.07 14.72 -9.48
CA PHE A 134 -6.91 13.93 -8.25
C PHE A 134 -6.38 14.76 -7.07
N LEU A 135 -5.67 15.85 -7.33
CA LEU A 135 -5.29 16.83 -6.32
C LEU A 135 -6.03 18.14 -6.58
N LYS A 136 -6.64 18.67 -5.54
CA LYS A 136 -7.22 20.03 -5.58
C LYS A 136 -6.11 21.04 -5.30
N PRO A 137 -6.08 22.17 -6.04
CA PRO A 137 -5.12 23.24 -5.77
C PRO A 137 -5.31 23.87 -4.40
#